data_c1fbab53a6c3a3424a31fcd82b07394e
#
_entry.id   c1fbab53a6c3a3424a31fcd82b07394e
#
_cell.length_a   1.000
_cell.length_b   1.000
_cell.length_c   1.000
_cell.angle_alpha   90.00
_cell.angle_beta   90.00
_cell.angle_gamma   90.00
#
_symmetry.space_group_name_H-M   'P 1'
#
loop_
_entity.id
_entity.type
_entity.pdbx_description
1 polymer ?
#
loop_
_entity_poly.entity_id
_entity_poly.type
_entity_poly.pdbx_seq_one_letter_code
_entity_poly.pdbx_strand_id
1 'polypeptide(L)'
;MRMEQMYQEVILDHYKHPHHRGLREPYGAEVHHVNPTCGDEVTLRVQLDDNGDVADVSYDGQGCSISQAATSILTDQVIGLPVQQALKVVDAYNEMISSRGTVEGDEDMIGDGIALAGVSKYPARVKCALLGWMAFKDAVVRITSAEEIKRTMGSALPKNGERHE
;
A
#
# COMPACT_ATOMS: atom_id res chain seq x y z
N MET A 1 -6.67 -21.24 20.93
CA MET A 1 -5.95 -21.07 19.67
C MET A 1 -4.70 -20.25 19.90
N ARG A 2 -3.61 -20.70 19.33
CA ARG A 2 -2.38 -19.93 19.43
C ARG A 2 -2.44 -18.68 18.58
N MET A 3 -1.77 -17.64 19.02
CA MET A 3 -1.68 -16.41 18.28
C MET A 3 -1.16 -16.63 16.86
N GLU A 4 -0.15 -17.48 16.72
CA GLU A 4 0.40 -17.80 15.39
C GLU A 4 -0.62 -18.41 14.44
N GLN A 5 -1.51 -19.26 14.97
CA GLN A 5 -2.57 -19.85 14.17
C GLN A 5 -3.58 -18.80 13.71
N MET A 6 -3.89 -17.84 14.58
CA MET A 6 -4.79 -16.74 14.25
C MET A 6 -4.21 -15.90 13.11
N TYR A 7 -2.91 -15.60 13.21
CA TYR A 7 -2.26 -14.80 12.19
C TYR A 7 -2.23 -15.54 10.85
N GLN A 8 -1.98 -16.84 10.87
CA GLN A 8 -2.01 -17.64 9.65
C GLN A 8 -3.39 -17.64 9.02
N GLU A 9 -4.44 -17.72 9.84
CA GLU A 9 -5.80 -17.69 9.34
C GLU A 9 -6.14 -16.35 8.68
N VAL A 10 -5.68 -15.25 9.26
CA VAL A 10 -5.86 -13.92 8.66
C VAL A 10 -5.20 -13.85 7.30
N ILE A 11 -3.96 -14.32 7.22
CA ILE A 11 -3.21 -14.31 5.95
C ILE A 11 -3.91 -15.18 4.90
N LEU A 12 -4.32 -16.38 5.29
CA LEU A 12 -4.99 -17.29 4.36
C LEU A 12 -6.32 -16.75 3.89
N ASP A 13 -7.07 -16.12 4.79
CA ASP A 13 -8.36 -15.54 4.41
C ASP A 13 -8.19 -14.44 3.37
N HIS A 14 -7.24 -13.53 3.61
CA HIS A 14 -6.97 -12.46 2.65
C HIS A 14 -6.43 -13.01 1.33
N TYR A 15 -5.68 -14.08 1.38
CA TYR A 15 -5.18 -14.70 0.16
C TYR A 15 -6.30 -15.35 -0.65
N LYS A 16 -7.22 -16.06 0.02
CA LYS A 16 -8.33 -16.74 -0.65
C LYS A 16 -9.43 -15.78 -1.08
N HIS A 17 -9.65 -14.73 -0.30
CA HIS A 17 -10.72 -13.76 -0.53
C HIS A 17 -10.15 -12.34 -0.53
N PRO A 18 -9.32 -12.01 -1.51
CA PRO A 18 -8.62 -10.72 -1.51
C PRO A 18 -9.60 -9.55 -1.61
N HIS A 19 -9.39 -8.56 -0.76
CA HIS A 19 -10.21 -7.36 -0.71
C HIS A 19 -9.71 -6.36 -1.74
N HIS A 20 -10.64 -5.73 -2.45
CA HIS A 20 -10.37 -4.64 -3.39
C HIS A 20 -9.46 -5.03 -4.55
N ARG A 21 -9.40 -6.32 -4.87
CA ARG A 21 -8.69 -6.80 -6.04
C ARG A 21 -9.51 -6.54 -7.29
N GLY A 22 -8.85 -6.11 -8.36
CA GLY A 22 -9.49 -5.75 -9.63
C GLY A 22 -9.38 -4.26 -9.84
N LEU A 23 -8.64 -3.85 -10.87
CA LEU A 23 -8.37 -2.43 -11.12
C LEU A 23 -9.66 -1.67 -11.41
N ARG A 24 -9.82 -0.52 -10.79
CA ARG A 24 -11.02 0.31 -10.90
C ARG A 24 -10.68 1.72 -11.35
N GLU A 25 -11.66 2.38 -11.89
CA GLU A 25 -11.60 3.80 -12.26
C GLU A 25 -12.68 4.55 -11.50
N PRO A 26 -12.52 5.84 -11.21
CA PRO A 26 -11.36 6.66 -11.57
C PRO A 26 -10.18 6.42 -10.64
N TYR A 27 -9.02 6.92 -11.02
CA TYR A 27 -7.84 6.87 -10.16
C TYR A 27 -6.96 8.08 -10.42
N GLY A 28 -6.20 8.47 -9.37
CA GLY A 28 -5.28 9.60 -9.47
C GLY A 28 -3.87 9.18 -9.87
N ALA A 29 -3.48 7.95 -9.53
CA ALA A 29 -2.18 7.41 -9.93
C ALA A 29 -2.26 5.90 -10.03
N GLU A 30 -1.50 5.36 -10.94
CA GLU A 30 -1.30 3.92 -11.10
C GLU A 30 0.21 3.67 -11.08
N VAL A 31 0.62 2.66 -10.33
CA VAL A 31 2.02 2.26 -10.27
C VAL A 31 2.13 0.76 -10.49
N HIS A 32 3.31 0.32 -10.90
CA HIS A 32 3.61 -1.09 -11.09
C HIS A 32 4.91 -1.40 -10.38
N HIS A 33 4.87 -2.30 -9.43
CA HIS A 33 6.05 -2.69 -8.66
C HIS A 33 6.30 -4.18 -8.83
N VAL A 34 7.57 -4.54 -8.89
CA VAL A 34 8.00 -5.92 -9.13
C VAL A 34 9.04 -6.31 -8.09
N ASN A 35 8.93 -7.54 -7.59
CA ASN A 35 9.99 -8.16 -6.81
C ASN A 35 10.53 -9.32 -7.63
N PRO A 36 11.59 -9.10 -8.42
CA PRO A 36 12.05 -10.14 -9.36
C PRO A 36 12.61 -11.39 -8.66
N THR A 37 13.06 -11.26 -7.42
CA THR A 37 13.58 -12.40 -6.67
C THR A 37 12.52 -13.47 -6.46
N CYS A 38 11.27 -13.06 -6.19
CA CYS A 38 10.17 -13.98 -5.90
C CYS A 38 9.16 -14.08 -7.03
N GLY A 39 9.32 -13.27 -8.08
CA GLY A 39 8.34 -13.22 -9.16
C GLY A 39 7.04 -12.53 -8.78
N ASP A 40 7.02 -11.78 -7.68
CA ASP A 40 5.85 -11.02 -7.28
C ASP A 40 5.75 -9.74 -8.09
N GLU A 41 4.52 -9.36 -8.46
CA GLU A 41 4.29 -8.06 -9.10
C GLU A 41 2.90 -7.56 -8.73
N VAL A 42 2.75 -6.26 -8.71
CA VAL A 42 1.48 -5.61 -8.41
C VAL A 42 1.33 -4.35 -9.24
N THR A 43 0.15 -4.18 -9.83
CA THR A 43 -0.28 -2.91 -10.39
C THR A 43 -1.31 -2.37 -9.42
N LEU A 44 -1.13 -1.14 -8.99
CA LEU A 44 -1.96 -0.57 -7.92
C LEU A 44 -2.39 0.84 -8.30
N ARG A 45 -3.66 1.12 -8.07
CA ARG A 45 -4.28 2.42 -8.34
C ARG A 45 -4.80 3.03 -7.05
N VAL A 46 -4.59 4.33 -6.90
CA VAL A 46 -5.08 5.08 -5.74
C VAL A 46 -5.92 6.26 -6.23
N GLN A 47 -7.05 6.46 -5.58
CA GLN A 47 -7.90 7.62 -5.81
C GLN A 47 -8.08 8.36 -4.49
N LEU A 48 -7.83 9.66 -4.50
CA LEU A 48 -8.10 10.53 -3.36
C LEU A 48 -9.39 11.31 -3.63
N ASP A 49 -10.11 11.65 -2.57
CA ASP A 49 -11.29 12.50 -2.72
C ASP A 49 -10.89 13.98 -2.56
N ASP A 50 -11.88 14.85 -2.65
CA ASP A 50 -11.65 16.30 -2.58
C ASP A 50 -11.11 16.76 -1.24
N ASN A 51 -11.31 15.95 -0.19
CA ASN A 51 -10.83 16.26 1.15
C ASN A 51 -9.41 15.75 1.40
N GLY A 52 -8.83 15.05 0.43
CA GLY A 52 -7.52 14.46 0.61
C GLY A 52 -7.53 13.14 1.33
N ASP A 53 -8.68 12.49 1.42
CA ASP A 53 -8.80 11.17 2.01
C ASP A 53 -8.64 10.10 0.92
N VAL A 54 -8.19 8.93 1.33
CA VAL A 54 -8.05 7.81 0.41
C VAL A 54 -9.43 7.27 0.09
N ALA A 55 -9.93 7.59 -1.09
CA ALA A 55 -11.28 7.18 -1.50
C ALA A 55 -11.31 5.73 -1.98
N ASP A 56 -10.25 5.29 -2.65
CA ASP A 56 -10.20 3.92 -3.16
C ASP A 56 -8.76 3.50 -3.42
N VAL A 57 -8.52 2.21 -3.22
CA VAL A 57 -7.28 1.54 -3.64
C VAL A 57 -7.70 0.26 -4.32
N SER A 58 -7.27 0.07 -5.54
CA SER A 58 -7.53 -1.17 -6.26
C SER A 58 -6.22 -1.70 -6.83
N TYR A 59 -6.16 -3.00 -7.04
CA TYR A 59 -4.90 -3.61 -7.48
C TYR A 59 -5.17 -4.90 -8.24
N ASP A 60 -4.17 -5.30 -8.99
CA ASP A 60 -4.12 -6.63 -9.57
C ASP A 60 -2.65 -7.03 -9.65
N GLY A 61 -2.39 -8.33 -9.73
CA GLY A 61 -1.02 -8.81 -9.78
C GLY A 61 -0.94 -10.28 -9.48
N GLN A 62 0.28 -10.74 -9.33
CA GLN A 62 0.54 -12.14 -9.02
C GLN A 62 1.72 -12.24 -8.07
N GLY A 63 1.77 -13.33 -7.35
CA GLY A 63 2.85 -13.53 -6.38
C GLY A 63 2.47 -14.57 -5.35
N CYS A 64 3.31 -14.69 -4.34
CA CYS A 64 3.09 -15.66 -3.27
C CYS A 64 1.94 -15.24 -2.35
N SER A 65 1.54 -16.14 -1.47
CA SER A 65 0.44 -15.85 -0.53
C SER A 65 0.74 -14.65 0.36
N ILE A 66 2.01 -14.44 0.71
CA ILE A 66 2.40 -13.31 1.57
C ILE A 66 2.16 -11.99 0.85
N SER A 67 2.62 -11.85 -0.40
CA SER A 67 2.44 -10.59 -1.13
C SER A 67 0.98 -10.33 -1.42
N GLN A 68 0.21 -11.36 -1.77
CA GLN A 68 -1.20 -11.22 -2.06
C GLN A 68 -2.00 -10.81 -0.82
N ALA A 69 -1.76 -11.50 0.29
CA ALA A 69 -2.45 -11.19 1.54
C ALA A 69 -2.07 -9.80 2.06
N ALA A 70 -0.79 -9.45 1.99
CA ALA A 70 -0.31 -8.16 2.48
C ALA A 70 -0.97 -7.01 1.72
N THR A 71 -1.12 -7.13 0.41
CA THR A 71 -1.74 -6.08 -0.40
C THR A 71 -3.23 -5.95 -0.09
N SER A 72 -3.92 -7.08 0.07
CA SER A 72 -5.32 -7.09 0.47
C SER A 72 -5.51 -6.38 1.82
N ILE A 73 -4.67 -6.71 2.79
CA ILE A 73 -4.71 -6.10 4.13
C ILE A 73 -4.47 -4.59 4.02
N LEU A 74 -3.51 -4.17 3.22
CA LEU A 74 -3.22 -2.75 3.01
C LEU A 74 -4.49 -1.98 2.64
N THR A 75 -5.26 -2.49 1.69
CA THR A 75 -6.44 -1.77 1.22
C THR A 75 -7.42 -1.51 2.34
N ASP A 76 -7.62 -2.49 3.22
CA ASP A 76 -8.53 -2.34 4.36
C ASP A 76 -8.01 -1.31 5.37
N GLN A 77 -6.70 -1.18 5.48
CA GLN A 77 -6.13 -0.30 6.51
C GLN A 77 -6.07 1.16 6.09
N VAL A 78 -6.07 1.45 4.79
CA VAL A 78 -5.86 2.83 4.33
C VAL A 78 -7.07 3.47 3.68
N ILE A 79 -7.99 2.70 3.09
CA ILE A 79 -9.18 3.28 2.46
C ILE A 79 -10.00 3.98 3.55
N GLY A 80 -10.37 5.24 3.28
CA GLY A 80 -11.15 6.05 4.20
C GLY A 80 -10.32 6.93 5.11
N LEU A 81 -9.00 6.77 5.13
CA LEU A 81 -8.15 7.59 5.99
C LEU A 81 -7.67 8.85 5.25
N PRO A 82 -7.44 9.94 5.98
CA PRO A 82 -6.70 11.06 5.42
C PRO A 82 -5.33 10.57 4.96
N VAL A 83 -4.84 11.11 3.85
CA VAL A 83 -3.57 10.69 3.27
C VAL A 83 -2.43 10.69 4.27
N GLN A 84 -2.34 11.73 5.12
CA GLN A 84 -1.27 11.79 6.11
C GLN A 84 -1.34 10.65 7.11
N GLN A 85 -2.54 10.29 7.51
CA GLN A 85 -2.72 9.15 8.42
C GLN A 85 -2.40 7.83 7.72
N ALA A 86 -2.81 7.70 6.46
CA ALA A 86 -2.50 6.50 5.69
C ALA A 86 -0.99 6.29 5.56
N LEU A 87 -0.24 7.38 5.34
CA LEU A 87 1.21 7.28 5.25
C LEU A 87 1.84 6.87 6.58
N LYS A 88 1.28 7.34 7.70
CA LYS A 88 1.76 6.90 9.02
C LYS A 88 1.54 5.40 9.22
N VAL A 89 0.40 4.90 8.76
CA VAL A 89 0.11 3.46 8.82
C VAL A 89 1.15 2.68 8.02
N VAL A 90 1.46 3.14 6.81
CA VAL A 90 2.48 2.49 5.98
C VAL A 90 3.85 2.50 6.66
N ASP A 91 4.22 3.64 7.25
CA ASP A 91 5.53 3.76 7.91
C ASP A 91 5.62 2.84 9.12
N ALA A 92 4.54 2.73 9.91
CA ALA A 92 4.52 1.84 11.06
C ALA A 92 4.64 0.37 10.64
N TYR A 93 3.93 -0.01 9.59
CA TYR A 93 4.01 -1.36 9.04
C TYR A 93 5.43 -1.65 8.52
N ASN A 94 6.00 -0.72 7.76
CA ASN A 94 7.34 -0.87 7.22
C ASN A 94 8.37 -1.04 8.34
N GLU A 95 8.25 -0.25 9.41
CA GLU A 95 9.15 -0.36 10.55
C GLU A 95 9.09 -1.76 11.17
N MET A 96 7.88 -2.28 11.39
CA MET A 96 7.70 -3.62 11.94
C MET A 96 8.31 -4.68 11.03
N ILE A 97 7.97 -4.64 9.75
CA ILE A 97 8.40 -5.67 8.80
C ILE A 97 9.92 -5.65 8.61
N SER A 98 10.53 -4.48 8.63
CA SER A 98 11.97 -4.32 8.39
C SER A 98 12.81 -4.51 9.65
N SER A 99 12.19 -4.76 10.79
CA SER A 99 12.86 -4.75 12.10
C SER A 99 13.61 -6.03 12.45
N ARG A 100 13.50 -7.07 11.63
CA ARG A 100 14.05 -8.40 11.93
C ARG A 100 13.49 -8.98 13.22
N GLY A 101 12.24 -8.65 13.51
CA GLY A 101 11.54 -9.15 14.69
C GLY A 101 11.79 -8.36 15.96
N THR A 102 12.47 -7.20 15.87
CA THR A 102 12.77 -6.40 17.06
C THR A 102 11.71 -5.38 17.41
N VAL A 103 10.81 -5.06 16.49
CA VAL A 103 9.72 -4.11 16.73
C VAL A 103 8.40 -4.86 16.71
N GLU A 104 7.66 -4.78 17.82
CA GLU A 104 6.31 -5.30 17.86
C GLU A 104 5.39 -4.33 17.13
N GLY A 105 4.46 -4.87 16.36
CA GLY A 105 3.50 -4.03 15.68
C GLY A 105 2.47 -3.47 16.65
N ASP A 106 1.90 -2.33 16.26
CA ASP A 106 0.82 -1.71 17.00
C ASP A 106 -0.49 -1.99 16.26
N GLU A 107 -1.28 -2.90 16.78
CA GLU A 107 -2.52 -3.32 16.13
C GLU A 107 -3.50 -2.15 15.98
N ASP A 108 -3.47 -1.19 16.90
CA ASP A 108 -4.33 -0.01 16.80
C ASP A 108 -3.95 0.85 15.58
N MET A 109 -2.69 0.81 15.18
CA MET A 109 -2.20 1.59 14.04
C MET A 109 -2.32 0.82 12.72
N ILE A 110 -1.91 -0.45 12.71
CA ILE A 110 -1.79 -1.21 11.45
C ILE A 110 -2.83 -2.30 11.28
N GLY A 111 -3.74 -2.47 12.25
CA GLY A 111 -4.83 -3.44 12.13
C GLY A 111 -4.34 -4.84 11.79
N ASP A 112 -4.95 -5.47 10.81
CA ASP A 112 -4.60 -6.82 10.39
C ASP A 112 -3.17 -6.94 9.85
N GLY A 113 -2.49 -5.81 9.58
CA GLY A 113 -1.08 -5.83 9.21
C GLY A 113 -0.21 -6.52 10.25
N ILE A 114 -0.65 -6.55 11.51
CA ILE A 114 0.06 -7.24 12.58
C ILE A 114 0.22 -8.74 12.29
N ALA A 115 -0.66 -9.30 11.46
CA ALA A 115 -0.58 -10.72 11.11
C ALA A 115 0.71 -11.07 10.38
N LEU A 116 1.39 -10.07 9.81
CA LEU A 116 2.61 -10.29 9.06
C LEU A 116 3.87 -10.05 9.89
N ALA A 117 3.72 -9.79 11.19
CA ALA A 117 4.86 -9.52 12.08
C ALA A 117 5.92 -10.63 12.02
N GLY A 118 5.50 -11.89 11.96
CA GLY A 118 6.43 -13.00 11.92
C GLY A 118 7.30 -13.05 10.67
N VAL A 119 6.82 -12.43 9.59
CA VAL A 119 7.56 -12.40 8.33
C VAL A 119 8.87 -11.61 8.48
N SER A 120 8.91 -10.67 9.43
CA SER A 120 10.09 -9.82 9.64
C SER A 120 11.36 -10.62 9.95
N LYS A 121 11.20 -11.87 10.41
CA LYS A 121 12.33 -12.74 10.72
C LYS A 121 12.89 -13.46 9.50
N TYR A 122 12.23 -13.34 8.35
CA TYR A 122 12.60 -14.07 7.14
C TYR A 122 12.91 -13.09 6.02
N PRO A 123 14.19 -12.69 5.87
CA PRO A 123 14.55 -11.62 4.92
C PRO A 123 14.04 -11.83 3.50
N ALA A 124 13.98 -13.08 3.03
CA ALA A 124 13.50 -13.36 1.69
C ALA A 124 12.01 -13.02 1.53
N ARG A 125 11.26 -13.02 2.63
CA ARG A 125 9.82 -12.76 2.60
C ARG A 125 9.47 -11.31 2.92
N VAL A 126 10.43 -10.55 3.47
CA VAL A 126 10.20 -9.15 3.82
C VAL A 126 9.79 -8.36 2.58
N LYS A 127 10.47 -8.58 1.47
CA LYS A 127 10.14 -7.87 0.22
C LYS A 127 8.76 -8.23 -0.28
N CYS A 128 8.32 -9.48 -0.10
CA CYS A 128 6.98 -9.89 -0.48
C CYS A 128 5.94 -9.14 0.35
N ALA A 129 6.17 -9.03 1.66
CA ALA A 129 5.24 -8.35 2.56
C ALA A 129 5.17 -6.85 2.30
N LEU A 130 6.23 -6.25 1.77
CA LEU A 130 6.30 -4.81 1.56
C LEU A 130 5.82 -4.35 0.18
N LEU A 131 5.74 -5.26 -0.80
CA LEU A 131 5.53 -4.89 -2.19
C LEU A 131 4.33 -3.97 -2.40
N GLY A 132 3.14 -4.39 -2.00
CA GLY A 132 1.93 -3.60 -2.18
C GLY A 132 1.92 -2.34 -1.35
N TRP A 133 2.45 -2.41 -0.13
CA TRP A 133 2.50 -1.25 0.77
C TRP A 133 3.39 -0.15 0.22
N MET A 134 4.55 -0.53 -0.35
CA MET A 134 5.43 0.46 -0.95
C MET A 134 4.87 0.99 -2.27
N ALA A 135 4.14 0.15 -3.01
CA ALA A 135 3.44 0.61 -4.21
C ALA A 135 2.40 1.68 -3.85
N PHE A 136 1.65 1.46 -2.77
CA PHE A 136 0.69 2.46 -2.30
C PHE A 136 1.38 3.79 -1.97
N LYS A 137 2.47 3.73 -1.22
CA LYS A 137 3.22 4.94 -0.86
C LYS A 137 3.68 5.67 -2.12
N ASP A 138 4.21 4.95 -3.09
CA ASP A 138 4.67 5.52 -4.35
C ASP A 138 3.51 6.22 -5.08
N ALA A 139 2.36 5.57 -5.16
CA ALA A 139 1.20 6.15 -5.83
C ALA A 139 0.74 7.44 -5.14
N VAL A 140 0.68 7.43 -3.81
CA VAL A 140 0.27 8.61 -3.04
C VAL A 140 1.24 9.75 -3.24
N VAL A 141 2.53 9.47 -3.20
CA VAL A 141 3.55 10.49 -3.41
C VAL A 141 3.41 11.12 -4.80
N ARG A 142 3.12 10.31 -5.81
CA ARG A 142 2.92 10.82 -7.17
C ARG A 142 1.72 11.75 -7.26
N ILE A 143 0.60 11.38 -6.62
CA ILE A 143 -0.59 12.22 -6.63
C ILE A 143 -0.32 13.55 -5.92
N THR A 144 0.23 13.49 -4.71
CA THR A 144 0.42 14.68 -3.89
C THR A 144 1.47 15.60 -4.50
N SER A 145 2.53 15.04 -5.09
CA SER A 145 3.54 15.83 -5.78
C SER A 145 2.97 16.53 -7.00
N ALA A 146 2.14 15.84 -7.78
CA ALA A 146 1.51 16.44 -8.96
C ALA A 146 0.59 17.57 -8.57
N GLU A 147 -0.19 17.40 -7.49
CA GLU A 147 -1.09 18.45 -7.00
C GLU A 147 -0.32 19.65 -6.48
N GLU A 148 0.76 19.40 -5.76
CA GLU A 148 1.60 20.46 -5.25
C GLU A 148 2.24 21.25 -6.38
N ILE A 149 2.75 20.57 -7.39
CA ILE A 149 3.32 21.23 -8.56
C ILE A 149 2.26 22.10 -9.24
N LYS A 150 1.05 21.59 -9.41
CA LYS A 150 -0.04 22.35 -9.99
C LYS A 150 -0.33 23.61 -9.19
N ARG A 151 -0.41 23.51 -7.86
CA ARG A 151 -0.68 24.67 -7.02
C ARG A 151 0.43 25.69 -7.08
N THR A 152 1.68 25.19 -7.02
CA THR A 152 2.84 26.07 -6.95
C THR A 152 3.10 26.77 -8.28
N MET A 153 2.94 26.04 -9.38
CA MET A 153 3.29 26.55 -10.69
C MET A 153 2.10 27.08 -11.49
N GLY A 154 0.90 26.78 -11.04
CA GLY A 154 -0.30 27.17 -11.76
C GLY A 154 -0.47 28.66 -11.94
N SER A 155 -0.01 29.47 -10.99
CA SER A 155 -0.10 30.91 -11.08
C SER A 155 1.09 31.52 -11.83
N ALA A 156 2.17 30.77 -12.01
CA ALA A 156 3.38 31.23 -12.67
C ALA A 156 3.45 30.82 -14.14
N LEU A 157 2.72 29.76 -14.51
CA LEU A 157 2.72 29.27 -15.89
C LEU A 157 1.68 29.97 -16.73
N PRO A 158 1.95 30.14 -18.04
CA PRO A 158 0.90 30.60 -18.93
C PRO A 158 -0.24 29.62 -18.97
N LYS A 159 -1.43 30.10 -19.20
CA LYS A 159 -2.60 29.24 -19.21
C LYS A 159 -2.58 28.20 -20.31
N ASN A 160 -1.91 28.49 -21.40
CA ASN A 160 -1.80 27.55 -22.47
C ASN A 160 -0.49 26.78 -22.43
N GLY A 161 0.14 26.93 -21.35
CA GLY A 161 1.44 26.32 -21.19
C GLY A 161 1.36 24.85 -21.02
N GLU A 162 0.87 24.47 -21.78
CA GLU A 162 0.77 23.32 -21.74
C GLU A 162 1.76 22.66 -22.06
N ARG A 163 2.35 22.99 -22.00
CA ARG A 163 3.20 22.58 -22.13
C ARG A 163 3.48 21.55 -22.08
N HIS A 164 3.54 21.16 -22.55
CA HIS A 164 3.67 20.31 -22.57
C HIS A 164 4.37 19.64 -22.60
N GLU A 165 4.45 19.55 -22.56
CA GLU A 165 5.16 19.05 -22.62
C GLU A 165 5.65 18.64 -22.29
#